data_a297a5323c02bd204a4ad6448370f0c3
#
_entry.id   a297a5323c02bd204a4ad6448370f0c3
#
_cell.length_a   1.000
_cell.length_b   1.000
_cell.length_c   1.000
_cell.angle_alpha   90.00
_cell.angle_beta   90.00
_cell.angle_gamma   90.00
#
_symmetry.space_group_name_H-M   'P 1'
#
loop_
_entity.id
_entity.type
_entity.pdbx_description
1 polymer ?
#
loop_
_entity_poly.entity_id
_entity_poly.type
_entity_poly.pdbx_seq_one_letter_code
_entity_poly.pdbx_strand_id
1 'polypeptide(L)'
;MEQINILVVDDEKEIADLVEIYLVSDGYKVFKANNAKEGLEILDKEEIHLVLLDIMMPGMDGLEMCRKIRETNNIPIIMLSAK
;
A
#
# COMPACT_ATOMS: atom_id res chain seq x y z
N MET A 1 -7.95 20.98 -6.40
CA MET A 1 -7.99 19.98 -5.34
C MET A 1 -6.82 19.02 -5.50
N GLU A 2 -6.11 18.76 -4.43
CA GLU A 2 -4.95 17.90 -4.51
C GLU A 2 -5.36 16.45 -4.67
N GLN A 3 -4.58 15.73 -5.45
CA GLN A 3 -4.83 14.32 -5.67
C GLN A 3 -4.34 13.52 -4.48
N ILE A 4 -5.14 12.56 -4.06
CA ILE A 4 -4.78 11.64 -2.98
C ILE A 4 -4.04 10.45 -3.57
N ASN A 5 -2.85 10.17 -3.04
CA ASN A 5 -2.03 9.06 -3.49
C ASN A 5 -2.17 7.89 -2.53
N ILE A 6 -2.51 6.73 -3.06
CA ILE A 6 -2.72 5.52 -2.27
C ILE A 6 -1.71 4.47 -2.71
N LEU A 7 -1.03 3.86 -1.76
CA LEU A 7 -0.13 2.75 -2.01
C LEU A 7 -0.83 1.44 -1.66
N VAL A 8 -0.85 0.52 -2.60
CA VAL A 8 -1.42 -0.81 -2.40
C VAL A 8 -0.28 -1.81 -2.39
N VAL A 9 -0.11 -2.52 -1.28
CA VAL A 9 0.95 -3.53 -1.14
C VAL A 9 0.29 -4.89 -1.02
N ASP A 10 0.44 -5.71 -2.06
CA ASP A 10 -0.19 -7.02 -2.13
C ASP A 10 0.62 -7.87 -3.10
N ASP A 11 0.98 -9.09 -2.69
CA ASP A 11 1.75 -9.97 -3.55
C ASP A 11 0.89 -10.64 -4.62
N GLU A 12 -0.43 -10.52 -4.53
CA GLU A 12 -1.32 -11.02 -5.55
C GLU A 12 -1.66 -9.88 -6.52
N LYS A 13 -1.06 -9.96 -7.70
CA LYS A 13 -1.19 -8.88 -8.67
C LYS A 13 -2.64 -8.65 -9.07
N GLU A 14 -3.42 -9.71 -9.18
CA GLU A 14 -4.81 -9.57 -9.60
C GLU A 14 -5.64 -8.78 -8.60
N ILE A 15 -5.38 -8.97 -7.31
CA ILE A 15 -6.09 -8.22 -6.28
C ILE A 15 -5.65 -6.76 -6.31
N ALA A 16 -4.35 -6.52 -6.43
CA ALA A 16 -3.85 -5.15 -6.50
C ALA A 16 -4.42 -4.42 -7.71
N ASP A 17 -4.50 -5.10 -8.85
CA ASP A 17 -5.05 -4.50 -10.06
C ASP A 17 -6.53 -4.18 -9.90
N LEU A 18 -7.28 -5.06 -9.25
CA LEU A 18 -8.70 -4.83 -9.03
C LEU A 18 -8.93 -3.64 -8.11
N VAL A 19 -8.16 -3.56 -7.04
CA VAL A 19 -8.25 -2.45 -6.11
C VAL A 19 -7.91 -1.15 -6.84
N GLU A 20 -6.89 -1.17 -7.69
CA GLU A 20 -6.52 0.00 -8.45
C GLU A 20 -7.66 0.50 -9.32
N ILE A 21 -8.36 -0.42 -9.99
CA ILE A 21 -9.48 -0.03 -10.86
C ILE A 21 -10.52 0.77 -10.07
N TYR A 22 -10.89 0.27 -8.91
CA TYR A 22 -11.90 0.95 -8.10
C TYR A 22 -11.41 2.31 -7.58
N LEU A 23 -10.17 2.37 -7.11
CA LEU A 23 -9.67 3.60 -6.54
C LEU A 23 -9.45 4.67 -7.61
N VAL A 24 -8.92 4.28 -8.76
CA VAL A 24 -8.74 5.23 -9.87
C VAL A 24 -10.09 5.75 -10.33
N SER A 25 -11.10 4.90 -10.36
CA SER A 25 -12.44 5.30 -10.72
C SER A 25 -12.98 6.38 -9.78
N ASP A 26 -12.56 6.38 -8.53
CA ASP A 26 -12.97 7.38 -7.55
C ASP A 26 -12.05 8.60 -7.52
N GLY A 27 -11.08 8.68 -8.42
CA GLY A 27 -10.24 9.87 -8.55
C GLY A 27 -8.93 9.82 -7.79
N TYR A 28 -8.57 8.68 -7.22
CA TYR A 28 -7.30 8.54 -6.52
C TYR A 28 -6.19 8.13 -7.46
N LYS A 29 -4.97 8.49 -7.10
CA LYS A 29 -3.79 7.97 -7.79
C LYS A 29 -3.27 6.77 -7.01
N VAL A 30 -2.97 5.68 -7.71
CA VAL A 30 -2.62 4.42 -7.07
C VAL A 30 -1.22 4.00 -7.47
N PHE A 31 -0.43 3.64 -6.46
CA PHE A 31 0.87 3.00 -6.64
C PHE A 31 0.74 1.57 -6.13
N LYS A 32 1.31 0.63 -6.85
CA LYS A 32 1.22 -0.79 -6.49
C LYS A 32 2.60 -1.33 -6.19
N ALA A 33 2.69 -2.15 -5.14
CA ALA A 33 3.91 -2.84 -4.78
C ALA A 33 3.60 -4.32 -4.57
N ASN A 34 4.47 -5.19 -5.04
CA ASN A 34 4.30 -6.63 -4.91
C ASN A 34 4.78 -7.17 -3.58
N ASN A 35 5.55 -6.39 -2.86
CA ASN A 35 6.12 -6.84 -1.60
C ASN A 35 6.47 -5.64 -0.74
N ALA A 36 6.88 -5.91 0.49
CA ALA A 36 7.16 -4.85 1.44
C ALA A 36 8.33 -3.97 1.01
N LYS A 37 9.35 -4.58 0.41
CA LYS A 37 10.52 -3.82 -0.02
C LYS A 37 10.13 -2.78 -1.06
N GLU A 38 9.37 -3.18 -2.07
CA GLU A 38 8.90 -2.24 -3.08
C GLU A 38 8.02 -1.16 -2.47
N GLY A 39 7.15 -1.54 -1.54
CA GLY A 39 6.30 -0.58 -0.89
C GLY A 39 7.07 0.47 -0.12
N LEU A 40 8.08 0.04 0.61
CA LEU A 40 8.91 0.98 1.37
C LEU A 40 9.69 1.91 0.45
N GLU A 41 10.14 1.40 -0.70
CA GLU A 41 10.83 2.24 -1.67
C GLU A 41 9.89 3.31 -2.24
N ILE A 42 8.65 2.93 -2.51
CA ILE A 42 7.68 3.90 -3.02
C ILE A 42 7.39 4.96 -1.97
N LEU A 43 7.24 4.55 -0.71
CA LEU A 43 7.01 5.51 0.37
C LEU A 43 8.15 6.50 0.49
N ASP A 44 9.35 6.07 0.16
CA ASP A 44 10.52 6.92 0.24
C ASP A 44 10.59 7.93 -0.89
N LYS A 45 10.03 7.59 -2.04
CA LYS A 45 10.14 8.41 -3.25
C LYS A 45 8.90 9.25 -3.54
N GLU A 46 7.73 8.76 -3.15
CA GLU A 46 6.48 9.40 -3.50
C GLU A 46 5.75 9.86 -2.26
N GLU A 47 4.96 10.90 -2.42
CA GLU A 47 4.11 11.35 -1.32
C GLU A 47 2.87 10.47 -1.27
N ILE A 48 2.80 9.61 -0.26
CA ILE A 48 1.70 8.67 -0.10
C ILE A 48 0.82 9.14 1.05
N HIS A 49 -0.49 9.12 0.86
CA HIS A 49 -1.45 9.60 1.85
C HIS A 49 -2.16 8.47 2.58
N LEU A 50 -2.17 7.27 1.99
CA LEU A 50 -2.84 6.12 2.58
C LEU A 50 -2.19 4.84 2.06
N VAL A 51 -2.01 3.86 2.93
CA VAL A 51 -1.48 2.55 2.54
C VAL A 51 -2.54 1.49 2.77
N LEU A 52 -2.80 0.69 1.73
CA LEU A 52 -3.59 -0.53 1.84
C LEU A 52 -2.59 -1.68 1.83
N LEU A 53 -2.57 -2.46 2.90
CA LEU A 53 -1.48 -3.39 3.15
C LEU A 53 -2.00 -4.79 3.41
N ASP A 54 -1.59 -5.74 2.58
CA ASP A 54 -1.88 -7.14 2.80
C ASP A 54 -0.98 -7.65 3.93
N ILE A 55 -1.58 -8.27 4.94
CA ILE A 55 -0.82 -8.72 6.11
C ILE A 55 -0.18 -10.09 5.90
N MET A 56 -0.54 -10.79 4.83
CA MET A 56 -0.07 -12.16 4.59
C MET A 56 0.81 -12.21 3.34
N MET A 57 2.01 -11.64 3.45
CA MET A 57 2.95 -11.65 2.34
C MET A 57 4.19 -12.47 2.69
N PRO A 58 4.78 -13.16 1.71
CA PRO A 58 6.04 -13.86 1.95
C PRO A 58 7.16 -12.88 2.31
N GLY A 59 8.07 -13.31 3.14
CA GLY A 59 9.22 -12.53 3.50
C GLY A 59 8.97 -11.64 4.71
N MET A 60 8.41 -10.47 4.48
CA MET A 60 8.06 -9.56 5.56
C MET A 60 6.54 -9.51 5.64
N ASP A 61 5.98 -9.83 6.81
CA ASP A 61 4.54 -9.77 6.95
C ASP A 61 4.07 -8.32 7.10
N GLY A 62 2.74 -8.13 6.94
CA GLY A 62 2.17 -6.80 6.95
C GLY A 62 2.35 -6.07 8.28
N LEU A 63 2.35 -6.81 9.38
CA LEU A 63 2.53 -6.18 10.68
C LEU A 63 3.93 -5.60 10.83
N GLU A 64 4.93 -6.33 10.35
CA GLU A 64 6.30 -5.84 10.40
C GLU A 64 6.48 -4.62 9.50
N MET A 65 5.87 -4.63 8.32
CA MET A 65 5.92 -3.47 7.44
C MET A 65 5.25 -2.27 8.08
N CYS A 66 4.11 -2.49 8.73
CA CYS A 66 3.41 -1.41 9.42
C CYS A 66 4.31 -0.78 10.47
N ARG A 67 5.04 -1.60 11.23
CA ARG A 67 5.95 -1.10 12.24
C ARG A 67 7.05 -0.25 11.62
N LYS A 68 7.61 -0.70 10.51
CA LYS A 68 8.66 0.05 9.82
C LYS A 68 8.13 1.39 9.30
N ILE A 69 6.93 1.41 8.76
CA ILE A 69 6.33 2.65 8.28
C ILE A 69 6.17 3.62 9.44
N ARG A 70 5.75 3.13 10.61
CA ARG A 70 5.51 3.98 11.76
C ARG A 70 6.78 4.60 12.32
N GLU A 71 7.95 4.07 11.98
CA GLU A 71 9.19 4.67 12.42
C GLU A 71 9.41 6.05 11.79
N THR A 72 8.87 6.29 10.59
CA THR A 72 9.11 7.52 9.86
C THR A 72 7.85 8.23 9.40
N ASN A 73 6.68 7.61 9.53
CA ASN A 73 5.44 8.13 8.95
C ASN A 73 4.26 7.90 9.88
N ASN A 74 3.31 8.84 9.80
CA ASN A 74 2.05 8.71 10.52
C ASN A 74 0.86 8.53 9.60
N ILE A 75 1.09 8.20 8.33
CA ILE A 75 -0.01 8.07 7.39
C ILE A 75 -0.92 6.91 7.77
N PRO A 76 -2.21 7.01 7.47
CA PRO A 76 -3.13 5.91 7.76
C PRO A 76 -2.76 4.64 7.01
N ILE A 77 -2.88 3.52 7.69
CA ILE A 77 -2.65 2.20 7.10
C ILE A 77 -3.88 1.37 7.34
N ILE A 78 -4.45 0.85 6.27
CA ILE A 78 -5.58 -0.08 6.36
C ILE A 78 -5.05 -1.46 6.01
N MET A 79 -5.21 -2.39 6.91
CA MET A 79 -4.74 -3.76 6.68
C MET A 79 -5.83 -4.57 6.02
N LEU A 80 -5.43 -5.29 4.98
CA LEU A 80 -6.33 -6.16 4.26
C LEU A 80 -6.16 -7.58 4.79
N SER A 81 -7.25 -8.16 5.23
CA SER A 81 -7.23 -9.51 5.73
C SER A 81 -7.08 -10.49 4.58
N ALA A 82 -6.29 -11.51 4.78
CA ALA A 82 -6.09 -12.53 3.76
C ALA A 82 -7.14 -13.61 3.92
N LYS A 83 -8.32 -13.36 3.52
CA LYS A 83 -9.44 -14.29 3.59
C LYS A 83 -9.63 -14.89 4.97
#